data_7b854ab7a8742f163abf1ef9dae3d8e5
#
_entry.id   7b854ab7a8742f163abf1ef9dae3d8e5
#
_cell.length_a   1.000
_cell.length_b   1.000
_cell.length_c   1.000
_cell.angle_alpha   90.00
_cell.angle_beta   90.00
_cell.angle_gamma   90.00
#
_symmetry.space_group_name_H-M   'P 1'
#
loop_
_entity.id
_entity.type
_entity.pdbx_description
1 polymer ?
#
loop_
_entity_poly.entity_id
_entity_poly.type
_entity_poly.pdbx_seq_one_letter_code
_entity_poly.pdbx_strand_id
1 'polypeptide(L)'
;REPWAQNWRMESYITGELRQLIGLRFPADLSRCGIFGHSMGGHGALTLALRHPDLYRSVSAFAPICAPSQCPWGEKAFGGYLGEERSLWREHDATALVEDGHRCPPILIDQGLDDSFLAVQLHPERFEQVCADGQPLTLRRHAGYDHGYYFISTFMADHLAHHAQHLSA
;
A
#
# COMPACT_ATOMS: atom_id res chain seq x y z
N ARG A 1 -19.85 -1.81 -5.27
CA ARG A 1 -21.22 -2.17 -5.72
C ARG A 1 -21.58 -3.60 -5.30
N GLU A 2 -22.85 -3.98 -5.47
CA GLU A 2 -23.27 -5.36 -5.22
C GLU A 2 -22.59 -6.35 -6.21
N PRO A 3 -22.28 -7.60 -5.76
CA PRO A 3 -22.60 -8.17 -4.44
C PRO A 3 -21.54 -7.87 -3.35
N TRP A 4 -20.48 -7.15 -3.64
CA TRP A 4 -19.33 -6.96 -2.72
C TRP A 4 -19.56 -5.89 -1.65
N ALA A 5 -20.49 -4.95 -1.87
CA ALA A 5 -20.72 -3.81 -0.97
C ALA A 5 -21.16 -4.20 0.46
N GLN A 6 -21.77 -5.37 0.64
CA GLN A 6 -22.24 -5.80 1.95
C GLN A 6 -21.13 -6.34 2.85
N ASN A 7 -20.19 -7.14 2.33
CA ASN A 7 -19.28 -7.94 3.15
C ASN A 7 -17.79 -7.72 2.88
N TRP A 8 -17.43 -7.04 1.80
CA TRP A 8 -16.02 -6.90 1.38
C TRP A 8 -15.48 -5.48 1.62
N ARG A 9 -15.83 -4.90 2.77
CA ARG A 9 -15.43 -3.55 3.18
C ARG A 9 -14.12 -3.56 3.96
N MET A 10 -13.03 -4.00 3.32
CA MET A 10 -11.75 -4.17 3.99
C MET A 10 -11.17 -2.86 4.52
N GLU A 11 -11.33 -1.75 3.83
CA GLU A 11 -10.91 -0.44 4.33
C GLU A 11 -11.60 -0.09 5.64
N SER A 12 -12.94 -0.13 5.69
CA SER A 12 -13.70 0.14 6.92
C SER A 12 -13.34 -0.83 8.06
N TYR A 13 -13.09 -2.10 7.73
CA TYR A 13 -12.67 -3.08 8.72
C TYR A 13 -11.30 -2.75 9.32
N ILE A 14 -10.29 -2.50 8.47
CA ILE A 14 -8.91 -2.25 8.91
C ILE A 14 -8.80 -0.92 9.68
N THR A 15 -9.42 0.15 9.16
CA THR A 15 -9.33 1.47 9.76
C THR A 15 -10.24 1.67 10.98
N GLY A 16 -11.31 0.90 11.08
CA GLY A 16 -12.32 0.96 12.15
C GLY A 16 -12.31 -0.24 13.09
N GLU A 17 -13.05 -1.30 12.73
CA GLU A 17 -13.32 -2.44 13.62
C GLU A 17 -12.07 -3.13 14.14
N LEU A 18 -11.13 -3.49 13.26
CA LEU A 18 -9.88 -4.15 13.64
C LEU A 18 -9.09 -3.27 14.60
N ARG A 19 -8.97 -1.98 14.30
CA ARG A 19 -8.26 -1.02 15.15
C ARG A 19 -8.89 -0.92 16.54
N GLN A 20 -10.21 -0.81 16.62
CA GLN A 20 -10.94 -0.81 17.90
C GLN A 20 -10.73 -2.11 18.68
N LEU A 21 -10.85 -3.25 17.99
CA LEU A 21 -10.65 -4.56 18.62
C LEU A 21 -9.24 -4.71 19.22
N ILE A 22 -8.22 -4.28 18.50
CA ILE A 22 -6.83 -4.30 18.98
C ILE A 22 -6.68 -3.43 20.24
N GLY A 23 -7.19 -2.20 20.23
CA GLY A 23 -7.13 -1.31 21.39
C GLY A 23 -7.88 -1.82 22.62
N LEU A 24 -8.97 -2.60 22.41
CA LEU A 24 -9.74 -3.19 23.51
C LEU A 24 -9.11 -4.49 24.08
N ARG A 25 -8.37 -5.23 23.25
CA ARG A 25 -7.90 -6.58 23.60
C ARG A 25 -6.41 -6.66 23.92
N PHE A 26 -5.62 -5.68 23.50
CA PHE A 26 -4.18 -5.68 23.63
C PHE A 26 -3.69 -4.35 24.22
N PRO A 27 -2.56 -4.33 24.95
CA PRO A 27 -1.94 -3.11 25.45
C PRO A 27 -1.21 -2.38 24.30
N ALA A 28 -1.97 -1.98 23.28
CA ALA A 28 -1.46 -1.34 22.08
C ALA A 28 -1.74 0.17 22.10
N ASP A 29 -0.74 0.96 21.74
CA ASP A 29 -0.88 2.40 21.52
C ASP A 29 -1.37 2.66 20.10
N LEU A 30 -2.66 2.90 19.96
CA LEU A 30 -3.27 3.15 18.65
C LEU A 30 -2.86 4.49 18.02
N SER A 31 -2.23 5.40 18.76
CA SER A 31 -1.70 6.65 18.21
C SER A 31 -0.38 6.45 17.44
N ARG A 32 0.24 5.29 17.61
CA ARG A 32 1.52 4.91 16.98
C ARG A 32 1.37 3.64 16.14
N CYS A 33 0.66 3.76 15.03
CA CYS A 33 0.44 2.65 14.09
C CYS A 33 1.31 2.82 12.85
N GLY A 34 1.91 1.71 12.40
CA GLY A 34 2.48 1.55 11.07
C GLY A 34 1.60 0.63 10.23
N ILE A 35 1.74 0.73 8.91
CA ILE A 35 1.07 -0.17 7.98
C ILE A 35 2.06 -0.69 6.93
N PHE A 36 2.00 -1.99 6.66
CA PHE A 36 2.78 -2.57 5.57
C PHE A 36 2.07 -3.78 4.95
N GLY A 37 2.51 -4.16 3.76
CA GLY A 37 1.96 -5.30 3.06
C GLY A 37 2.77 -5.70 1.84
N HIS A 38 2.39 -6.84 1.25
CA HIS A 38 3.00 -7.38 0.05
C HIS A 38 1.99 -7.42 -1.10
N SER A 39 2.42 -7.07 -2.31
CA SER A 39 1.63 -7.18 -3.54
C SER A 39 0.32 -6.39 -3.46
N MET A 40 -0.84 -7.07 -3.53
CA MET A 40 -2.16 -6.48 -3.28
C MET A 40 -2.25 -5.87 -1.86
N GLY A 41 -1.67 -6.53 -0.84
CA GLY A 41 -1.57 -5.98 0.51
C GLY A 41 -0.66 -4.75 0.58
N GLY A 42 0.38 -4.69 -0.25
CA GLY A 42 1.22 -3.50 -0.43
C GLY A 42 0.44 -2.34 -1.05
N HIS A 43 -0.37 -2.60 -2.08
CA HIS A 43 -1.33 -1.63 -2.61
C HIS A 43 -2.26 -1.11 -1.51
N GLY A 44 -2.83 -2.02 -0.70
CA GLY A 44 -3.69 -1.64 0.42
C GLY A 44 -2.98 -0.76 1.44
N ALA A 45 -1.73 -1.07 1.77
CA ALA A 45 -0.94 -0.26 2.70
C ALA A 45 -0.70 1.16 2.17
N LEU A 46 -0.35 1.31 0.89
CA LEU A 46 -0.14 2.61 0.25
C LEU A 46 -1.44 3.42 0.19
N THR A 47 -2.53 2.84 -0.30
CA THR A 47 -3.81 3.54 -0.45
C THR A 47 -4.42 3.94 0.90
N LEU A 48 -4.39 3.07 1.90
CA LEU A 48 -4.90 3.37 3.23
C LEU A 48 -4.10 4.48 3.91
N ALA A 49 -2.77 4.48 3.78
CA ALA A 49 -1.94 5.53 4.34
C ALA A 49 -2.17 6.90 3.66
N LEU A 50 -2.30 6.92 2.34
CA LEU A 50 -2.57 8.15 1.59
C LEU A 50 -3.97 8.72 1.85
N ARG A 51 -4.98 7.87 2.07
CA ARG A 51 -6.35 8.29 2.36
C ARG A 51 -6.57 8.63 3.83
N HIS A 52 -5.81 8.04 4.74
CA HIS A 52 -5.93 8.18 6.19
C HIS A 52 -4.58 8.53 6.84
N PRO A 53 -3.93 9.64 6.45
CA PRO A 53 -2.56 9.96 6.91
C PRO A 53 -2.46 10.13 8.43
N ASP A 54 -3.55 10.48 9.10
CA ASP A 54 -3.58 10.66 10.56
C ASP A 54 -3.61 9.33 11.32
N LEU A 55 -3.91 8.20 10.65
CA LEU A 55 -3.96 6.89 11.29
C LEU A 55 -2.61 6.19 11.36
N TYR A 56 -1.69 6.53 10.46
CA TYR A 56 -0.43 5.81 10.31
C TYR A 56 0.75 6.76 10.40
N ARG A 57 1.78 6.36 11.17
CA ARG A 57 3.04 7.12 11.31
C ARG A 57 4.17 6.56 10.44
N SER A 58 4.00 5.36 9.92
CA SER A 58 4.98 4.72 9.03
C SER A 58 4.31 3.82 8.03
N VAL A 59 4.87 3.76 6.83
CA VAL A 59 4.33 3.03 5.68
C VAL A 59 5.44 2.28 4.98
N SER A 60 5.21 1.00 4.68
CA SER A 60 6.13 0.28 3.80
C SER A 60 5.41 -0.77 2.96
N ALA A 61 6.04 -1.21 1.86
CA ALA A 61 5.46 -2.22 1.00
C ALA A 61 6.52 -3.08 0.31
N PHE A 62 6.21 -4.36 0.16
CA PHE A 62 6.97 -5.30 -0.67
C PHE A 62 6.25 -5.50 -1.99
N ALA A 63 6.91 -5.22 -3.11
CA ALA A 63 6.41 -5.44 -4.45
C ALA A 63 4.92 -5.03 -4.63
N PRO A 64 4.53 -3.80 -4.26
CA PRO A 64 3.14 -3.36 -4.31
C PRO A 64 2.62 -3.19 -5.73
N ILE A 65 1.31 -3.36 -5.93
CA ILE A 65 0.64 -2.88 -7.14
C ILE A 65 0.46 -1.37 -7.00
N CYS A 66 1.27 -0.59 -7.70
CA CYS A 66 1.36 0.86 -7.50
C CYS A 66 0.33 1.68 -8.28
N ALA A 67 -0.04 1.20 -9.49
CA ALA A 67 -0.96 1.89 -10.38
C ALA A 67 -2.06 0.92 -10.90
N PRO A 68 -2.96 0.43 -10.03
CA PRO A 68 -3.93 -0.60 -10.40
C PRO A 68 -4.89 -0.17 -11.50
N SER A 69 -5.23 1.10 -11.62
CA SER A 69 -6.07 1.60 -12.72
C SER A 69 -5.41 1.47 -14.11
N GLN A 70 -4.13 1.10 -14.16
CA GLN A 70 -3.32 1.01 -15.36
C GLN A 70 -2.68 -0.39 -15.55
N CYS A 71 -3.18 -1.40 -14.85
CA CYS A 71 -2.72 -2.78 -15.00
C CYS A 71 -3.89 -3.75 -15.11
N PRO A 72 -3.72 -4.92 -15.75
CA PRO A 72 -4.81 -5.87 -16.00
C PRO A 72 -5.54 -6.35 -14.73
N TRP A 73 -4.83 -6.59 -13.63
CA TRP A 73 -5.46 -7.00 -12.38
C TRP A 73 -6.33 -5.90 -11.77
N GLY A 74 -5.83 -4.68 -11.79
CA GLY A 74 -6.57 -3.56 -11.25
C GLY A 74 -7.79 -3.20 -12.10
N GLU A 75 -7.68 -3.23 -13.43
CA GLU A 75 -8.82 -3.02 -14.34
C GLU A 75 -9.92 -4.06 -14.09
N LYS A 76 -9.55 -5.34 -13.96
CA LYS A 76 -10.50 -6.40 -13.63
C LYS A 76 -11.15 -6.19 -12.26
N ALA A 77 -10.36 -5.87 -11.23
CA ALA A 77 -10.86 -5.69 -9.87
C ALA A 77 -11.75 -4.46 -9.76
N PHE A 78 -11.31 -3.32 -10.26
CA PHE A 78 -12.06 -2.07 -10.19
C PHE A 78 -13.31 -2.10 -11.05
N GLY A 79 -13.24 -2.64 -12.26
CA GLY A 79 -14.43 -2.89 -13.09
C GLY A 79 -15.47 -3.73 -12.37
N GLY A 80 -15.04 -4.78 -11.66
CA GLY A 80 -15.90 -5.61 -10.82
C GLY A 80 -16.48 -4.86 -9.61
N TYR A 81 -15.62 -4.28 -8.77
CA TYR A 81 -16.01 -3.72 -7.48
C TYR A 81 -16.64 -2.32 -7.58
N LEU A 82 -16.09 -1.45 -8.45
CA LEU A 82 -16.48 -0.05 -8.56
C LEU A 82 -17.36 0.23 -9.78
N GLY A 83 -17.22 -0.56 -10.84
CA GLY A 83 -17.94 -0.37 -12.12
C GLY A 83 -17.05 0.30 -13.16
N GLU A 84 -17.68 0.71 -14.27
CA GLU A 84 -16.97 1.20 -15.47
C GLU A 84 -16.50 2.66 -15.34
N GLU A 85 -16.98 3.39 -14.34
CA GLU A 85 -16.63 4.80 -14.14
C GLU A 85 -15.20 4.95 -13.57
N ARG A 86 -14.24 5.19 -14.43
CA ARG A 86 -12.80 5.26 -14.08
C ARG A 86 -12.45 6.42 -13.14
N SER A 87 -13.25 7.46 -13.06
CA SER A 87 -13.06 8.54 -12.08
C SER A 87 -13.11 8.03 -10.64
N LEU A 88 -13.96 7.04 -10.35
CA LEU A 88 -14.07 6.40 -9.03
C LEU A 88 -12.85 5.52 -8.69
N TRP A 89 -12.08 5.09 -9.70
CA TRP A 89 -10.90 4.25 -9.47
C TRP A 89 -9.72 5.02 -8.88
N ARG A 90 -9.66 6.33 -9.13
CA ARG A 90 -8.57 7.20 -8.65
C ARG A 90 -8.45 7.18 -7.12
N GLU A 91 -9.57 7.14 -6.42
CA GLU A 91 -9.60 7.07 -4.95
C GLU A 91 -9.01 5.76 -4.38
N HIS A 92 -8.80 4.76 -5.23
CA HIS A 92 -8.27 3.45 -4.88
C HIS A 92 -6.93 3.13 -5.57
N ASP A 93 -6.29 4.11 -6.20
CA ASP A 93 -5.02 3.97 -6.92
C ASP A 93 -3.96 4.84 -6.24
N ALA A 94 -2.89 4.23 -5.72
CA ALA A 94 -1.87 4.95 -4.96
C ALA A 94 -1.17 6.03 -5.81
N THR A 95 -0.89 5.75 -7.08
CA THR A 95 -0.29 6.72 -8.00
C THR A 95 -1.23 7.90 -8.23
N ALA A 96 -2.50 7.64 -8.51
CA ALA A 96 -3.51 8.68 -8.72
C ALA A 96 -3.75 9.52 -7.45
N LEU A 97 -3.75 8.91 -6.26
CA LEU A 97 -3.87 9.64 -5.00
C LEU A 97 -2.74 10.65 -4.80
N VAL A 98 -1.49 10.26 -5.09
CA VAL A 98 -0.35 11.19 -5.01
C VAL A 98 -0.45 12.30 -6.05
N GLU A 99 -0.87 12.00 -7.29
CA GLU A 99 -1.17 13.00 -8.34
C GLU A 99 -2.24 14.00 -7.89
N ASP A 100 -3.27 13.52 -7.20
CA ASP A 100 -4.38 14.34 -6.68
C ASP A 100 -4.01 15.12 -5.39
N GLY A 101 -2.75 15.05 -4.96
CA GLY A 101 -2.21 15.83 -3.86
C GLY A 101 -2.25 15.15 -2.50
N HIS A 102 -2.69 13.89 -2.40
CA HIS A 102 -2.61 13.15 -1.15
C HIS A 102 -1.15 12.89 -0.75
N ARG A 103 -0.88 12.97 0.54
CA ARG A 103 0.44 12.73 1.14
C ARG A 103 0.30 11.91 2.41
N CYS A 104 1.34 11.14 2.72
CA CYS A 104 1.43 10.35 3.94
C CYS A 104 2.87 10.37 4.50
N PRO A 105 3.15 9.77 5.66
CA PRO A 105 4.50 9.64 6.16
C PRO A 105 5.47 9.01 5.15
N PRO A 106 6.80 9.13 5.36
CA PRO A 106 7.80 8.56 4.46
C PRO A 106 7.54 7.07 4.16
N ILE A 107 7.62 6.70 2.90
CA ILE A 107 7.32 5.35 2.41
C ILE A 107 8.63 4.61 2.10
N LEU A 108 8.72 3.35 2.53
CA LEU A 108 9.74 2.40 2.09
C LEU A 108 9.10 1.35 1.18
N ILE A 109 9.65 1.17 -0.03
CA ILE A 109 9.25 0.09 -0.94
C ILE A 109 10.48 -0.73 -1.31
N ASP A 110 10.34 -2.06 -1.21
CA ASP A 110 11.29 -3.01 -1.78
C ASP A 110 10.66 -3.71 -2.99
N GLN A 111 11.46 -3.86 -4.07
CA GLN A 111 11.04 -4.48 -5.33
C GLN A 111 12.11 -5.43 -5.86
N GLY A 112 11.73 -6.69 -6.07
CA GLY A 112 12.58 -7.66 -6.77
C GLY A 112 12.63 -7.38 -8.27
N LEU A 113 13.82 -7.43 -8.87
CA LEU A 113 13.98 -7.18 -10.31
C LEU A 113 13.66 -8.39 -11.17
N ASP A 114 13.69 -9.61 -10.60
CA ASP A 114 13.31 -10.84 -11.29
C ASP A 114 11.84 -11.21 -11.04
N ASP A 115 11.06 -10.27 -10.51
CA ASP A 115 9.63 -10.41 -10.28
C ASP A 115 8.86 -10.45 -11.61
N SER A 116 8.20 -11.57 -11.89
CA SER A 116 7.46 -11.78 -13.13
C SER A 116 6.25 -10.85 -13.31
N PHE A 117 5.78 -10.23 -12.23
CA PHE A 117 4.66 -9.28 -12.26
C PHE A 117 5.11 -7.82 -12.42
N LEU A 118 6.42 -7.54 -12.27
CA LEU A 118 6.98 -6.20 -12.25
C LEU A 118 6.50 -5.34 -13.45
N ALA A 119 6.73 -5.85 -14.66
CA ALA A 119 6.48 -5.08 -15.88
C ALA A 119 5.00 -4.94 -16.27
N VAL A 120 4.12 -5.85 -15.80
CA VAL A 120 2.72 -5.91 -16.26
C VAL A 120 1.73 -5.47 -15.19
N GLN A 121 2.06 -5.66 -13.92
CA GLN A 121 1.11 -5.48 -12.82
C GLN A 121 1.53 -4.45 -11.77
N LEU A 122 2.83 -4.34 -11.44
CA LEU A 122 3.26 -3.61 -10.26
C LEU A 122 3.55 -2.14 -10.50
N HIS A 123 4.26 -1.80 -11.55
CA HIS A 123 4.55 -0.43 -12.01
C HIS A 123 5.11 0.52 -10.92
N PRO A 124 6.14 0.12 -10.14
CA PRO A 124 6.70 1.00 -9.10
C PRO A 124 7.31 2.28 -9.66
N GLU A 125 7.77 2.27 -10.91
CA GLU A 125 8.33 3.44 -11.61
C GLU A 125 7.30 4.56 -11.79
N ARG A 126 6.02 4.23 -11.96
CA ARG A 126 4.95 5.24 -12.08
C ARG A 126 4.72 5.93 -10.73
N PHE A 127 4.72 5.16 -9.66
CA PHE A 127 4.59 5.70 -8.31
C PHE A 127 5.80 6.56 -7.92
N GLU A 128 7.02 6.10 -8.23
CA GLU A 128 8.26 6.85 -8.01
C GLU A 128 8.22 8.21 -8.71
N GLN A 129 7.75 8.23 -9.95
CA GLN A 129 7.65 9.46 -10.75
C GLN A 129 6.75 10.51 -10.09
N VAL A 130 5.56 10.13 -9.64
CA VAL A 130 4.62 11.08 -9.00
C VAL A 130 5.05 11.47 -7.58
N CYS A 131 5.77 10.60 -6.88
CA CYS A 131 6.31 10.90 -5.56
C CYS A 131 7.41 11.98 -5.59
N ALA A 132 8.09 12.18 -6.72
CA ALA A 132 9.12 13.22 -6.86
C ALA A 132 8.60 14.63 -6.54
N ASP A 133 7.29 14.88 -6.65
CA ASP A 133 6.64 16.15 -6.34
C ASP A 133 6.25 16.29 -4.85
N GLY A 134 7.05 15.73 -3.94
CA GLY A 134 6.96 16.03 -2.51
C GLY A 134 6.37 14.93 -1.62
N GLN A 135 6.16 13.69 -2.12
CA GLN A 135 5.92 12.53 -1.28
C GLN A 135 7.26 11.83 -0.99
N PRO A 136 7.75 11.80 0.27
CA PRO A 136 9.01 11.12 0.59
C PRO A 136 8.90 9.61 0.31
N LEU A 137 9.76 9.12 -0.58
CA LEU A 137 9.81 7.71 -0.98
C LEU A 137 11.24 7.20 -1.01
N THR A 138 11.47 6.04 -0.41
CA THR A 138 12.64 5.21 -0.61
C THR A 138 12.22 3.96 -1.37
N LEU A 139 12.58 3.87 -2.65
CA LEU A 139 12.33 2.67 -3.47
C LEU A 139 13.64 1.96 -3.72
N ARG A 140 13.76 0.73 -3.17
CA ARG A 140 14.95 -0.12 -3.34
C ARG A 140 14.65 -1.24 -4.33
N ARG A 141 15.56 -1.48 -5.25
CA ARG A 141 15.45 -2.52 -6.28
C ARG A 141 16.52 -3.59 -6.07
N HIS A 142 16.12 -4.86 -6.07
CA HIS A 142 16.97 -5.98 -5.70
C HIS A 142 17.11 -6.98 -6.84
N ALA A 143 18.30 -7.06 -7.44
CA ALA A 143 18.60 -8.06 -8.46
C ALA A 143 18.58 -9.48 -7.87
N GLY A 144 18.07 -10.46 -8.63
CA GLY A 144 17.99 -11.86 -8.21
C GLY A 144 16.81 -12.20 -7.29
N TYR A 145 15.95 -11.24 -6.99
CA TYR A 145 14.75 -11.49 -6.18
C TYR A 145 13.48 -11.44 -7.00
N ASP A 146 12.62 -12.41 -6.78
CA ASP A 146 11.29 -12.56 -7.38
C ASP A 146 10.17 -11.99 -6.49
N HIS A 147 8.93 -12.41 -6.72
CA HIS A 147 7.74 -12.01 -5.95
C HIS A 147 7.52 -12.85 -4.68
N GLY A 148 8.42 -13.76 -4.35
CA GLY A 148 8.20 -14.80 -3.36
C GLY A 148 8.52 -14.39 -1.93
N TYR A 149 8.20 -15.30 -0.99
CA TYR A 149 8.43 -15.08 0.44
C TYR A 149 9.91 -15.01 0.83
N TYR A 150 10.81 -15.58 0.03
CA TYR A 150 12.25 -15.46 0.26
C TYR A 150 12.70 -13.99 0.17
N PHE A 151 12.20 -13.28 -0.85
CA PHE A 151 12.41 -11.82 -0.98
C PHE A 151 11.91 -11.07 0.27
N ILE A 152 10.66 -11.31 0.68
CA ILE A 152 10.06 -10.66 1.85
C ILE A 152 10.89 -10.95 3.12
N SER A 153 11.24 -12.20 3.37
CA SER A 153 11.97 -12.60 4.58
C SER A 153 13.37 -11.99 4.64
N THR A 154 14.01 -11.81 3.48
CA THR A 154 15.36 -11.19 3.41
C THR A 154 15.35 -9.75 3.89
N PHE A 155 14.35 -8.96 3.53
CA PHE A 155 14.31 -7.53 3.82
C PHE A 155 13.34 -7.16 4.95
N MET A 156 12.67 -8.12 5.59
CA MET A 156 11.73 -7.85 6.68
C MET A 156 12.35 -7.07 7.83
N ALA A 157 13.61 -7.36 8.19
CA ALA A 157 14.28 -6.65 9.27
C ALA A 157 14.44 -5.14 8.99
N ASP A 158 14.69 -4.77 7.74
CA ASP A 158 14.80 -3.37 7.32
C ASP A 158 13.46 -2.65 7.42
N HIS A 159 12.35 -3.32 7.02
CA HIS A 159 11.01 -2.77 7.16
C HIS A 159 10.63 -2.59 8.63
N LEU A 160 10.95 -3.57 9.50
CA LEU A 160 10.72 -3.42 10.93
C LEU A 160 11.54 -2.27 11.52
N ALA A 161 12.80 -2.08 11.11
CA ALA A 161 13.62 -0.95 11.52
C ALA A 161 13.04 0.39 11.07
N HIS A 162 12.56 0.48 9.80
CA HIS A 162 11.86 1.65 9.28
C HIS A 162 10.63 2.00 10.14
N HIS A 163 9.78 1.02 10.45
CA HIS A 163 8.62 1.24 11.30
C HIS A 163 9.03 1.65 12.72
N ALA A 164 10.00 0.98 13.33
CA ALA A 164 10.48 1.30 14.68
C ALA A 164 10.98 2.75 14.79
N GLN A 165 11.73 3.22 13.80
CA GLN A 165 12.23 4.60 13.75
C GLN A 165 11.11 5.63 13.78
N HIS A 166 10.05 5.43 12.99
CA HIS A 166 8.94 6.38 12.87
C HIS A 166 7.89 6.25 13.98
N LEU A 167 7.81 5.10 14.64
CA LEU A 167 6.88 4.89 15.75
C LEU A 167 7.47 5.31 17.12
N SER A 168 8.78 5.53 17.20
CA SER A 168 9.47 5.94 18.44
C SER A 168 9.59 7.46 18.60
N ALA A 169 9.27 8.20 17.55
CA ALA A 169 9.36 9.66 17.49
C ALA A 169 8.14 10.36 18.14
#